data_edde0ce913ec19376991e86ae983bdf3
#
_entry.id   edde0ce913ec19376991e86ae983bdf3
#
_cell.length_a   1.000
_cell.length_b   1.000
_cell.length_c   1.000
_cell.angle_alpha   90.00
_cell.angle_beta   90.00
_cell.angle_gamma   90.00
#
_symmetry.space_group_name_H-M   'P 1'
#
loop_
_entity.id
_entity.type
_entity.pdbx_description
1 polymer ?
#
loop_
_entity_poly.entity_id
_entity_poly.type
_entity_poly.pdbx_seq_one_letter_code
_entity_poly.pdbx_strand_id
1 'polypeptide(L)'
;VVLNIIAQVKAACEGDLDRVVRCVKLGGFVNCTPDFHAHPQVINGASDLMVEVFGDAGRHARFAVGAPALPFNVAVEIDAVFEVR
;
A
#
# COMPACT_ATOMS: atom_id res chain seq x y z
N VAL A 1 -0.72 -6.68 5.06
CA VAL A 1 0.05 -5.41 5.09
C VAL A 1 -0.87 -4.21 4.94
N VAL A 2 -1.75 -4.21 3.94
CA VAL A 2 -2.64 -3.06 3.68
C VAL A 2 -3.64 -2.85 4.81
N LEU A 3 -4.18 -3.91 5.40
CA LEU A 3 -5.08 -3.78 6.55
C LEU A 3 -4.38 -3.10 7.73
N ASN A 4 -3.11 -3.37 7.95
CA ASN A 4 -2.32 -2.72 8.98
C ASN A 4 -2.12 -1.23 8.68
N ILE A 5 -1.88 -0.88 7.42
CA ILE A 5 -1.77 0.52 6.98
C ILE A 5 -3.09 1.26 7.23
N ILE A 6 -4.20 0.66 6.85
CA ILE A 6 -5.54 1.24 7.05
C ILE A 6 -5.82 1.45 8.55
N ALA A 7 -5.42 0.51 9.39
CA ALA A 7 -5.56 0.66 10.84
C ALA A 7 -4.75 1.86 11.38
N GLN A 8 -3.54 2.08 10.87
CA GLN A 8 -2.73 3.23 11.26
C GLN A 8 -3.32 4.54 10.75
N VAL A 9 -3.85 4.56 9.53
CA VAL A 9 -4.56 5.73 8.98
C VAL A 9 -5.78 6.06 9.82
N LYS A 10 -6.54 5.04 10.21
CA LYS A 10 -7.70 5.22 11.10
C LYS A 10 -7.29 5.85 12.42
N ALA A 11 -6.20 5.39 13.04
CA ALA A 11 -5.67 5.97 14.27
C ALA A 11 -5.27 7.44 14.07
N ALA A 12 -4.62 7.78 12.95
CA ALA A 12 -4.25 9.15 12.62
C ALA A 12 -5.47 10.05 12.40
N CYS A 13 -6.60 9.48 11.98
CA CYS A 13 -7.88 10.19 11.81
C CYS A 13 -8.76 10.13 13.06
N GLU A 14 -8.20 9.77 14.21
CA GLU A 14 -8.93 9.67 15.49
C GLU A 14 -10.13 8.70 15.41
N GLY A 15 -9.96 7.61 14.65
CA GLY A 15 -10.96 6.56 14.50
C GLY A 15 -11.95 6.78 13.36
N ASP A 16 -11.85 7.88 12.61
CA ASP A 16 -12.80 8.22 11.55
C ASP A 16 -12.15 8.19 10.17
N LEU A 17 -12.31 7.06 9.45
CA LEU A 17 -11.78 6.91 8.09
C LEU A 17 -12.46 7.84 7.06
N ASP A 18 -13.62 8.42 7.37
CA ASP A 18 -14.27 9.41 6.50
C ASP A 18 -13.44 10.69 6.37
N ARG A 19 -12.46 10.90 7.24
CA ARG A 19 -11.51 12.00 7.13
C ARG A 19 -10.44 11.78 6.07
N VAL A 20 -10.33 10.60 5.48
CA VAL A 20 -9.41 10.34 4.37
C VAL A 20 -9.95 11.01 3.12
N VAL A 21 -9.17 11.95 2.57
CA VAL A 21 -9.51 12.62 1.32
C VAL A 21 -9.14 11.71 0.15
N ARG A 22 -7.93 11.15 0.17
CA ARG A 22 -7.48 10.20 -0.84
C ARG A 22 -6.18 9.50 -0.43
N CYS A 23 -5.94 8.35 -1.01
CA CYS A 23 -4.64 7.73 -1.08
C CYS A 23 -3.87 8.39 -2.22
N VAL A 24 -2.76 9.05 -1.92
CA VAL A 24 -1.99 9.80 -2.92
C VAL A 24 -1.05 8.85 -3.67
N LYS A 25 -0.36 7.99 -2.93
CA LYS A 25 0.69 7.14 -3.48
C LYS A 25 0.81 5.86 -2.67
N LEU A 26 1.11 4.77 -3.37
CA LEU A 26 1.42 3.48 -2.78
C LEU A 26 2.75 2.98 -3.37
N GLY A 27 3.70 2.66 -2.51
CA GLY A 27 4.96 2.05 -2.93
C GLY A 27 5.04 0.61 -2.47
N GLY A 28 5.36 -0.31 -3.39
CA GLY A 28 5.45 -1.73 -3.08
C GLY A 28 6.83 -2.30 -3.39
N PHE A 29 7.41 -3.00 -2.41
CA PHE A 29 8.68 -3.72 -2.54
C PHE A 29 8.43 -5.21 -2.35
N VAL A 30 8.87 -6.02 -3.32
CA VAL A 30 8.77 -7.48 -3.26
C VAL A 30 10.15 -8.05 -3.04
N ASN A 31 10.30 -8.85 -1.99
CA ASN A 31 11.55 -9.57 -1.71
C ASN A 31 11.66 -10.71 -2.73
N CYS A 32 12.59 -10.60 -3.67
CA CYS A 32 12.66 -11.53 -4.79
C CYS A 32 14.05 -11.57 -5.41
N THR A 33 14.25 -12.57 -6.27
CA THR A 33 15.47 -12.68 -7.10
C THR A 33 15.42 -11.70 -8.27
N PRO A 34 16.58 -11.37 -8.90
CA PRO A 34 16.60 -10.39 -10.00
C PRO A 34 15.81 -10.79 -11.24
N ASP A 35 15.52 -12.07 -11.42
CA ASP A 35 14.78 -12.60 -12.57
C ASP A 35 13.27 -12.62 -12.37
N PHE A 36 12.76 -12.23 -11.19
CA PHE A 36 11.33 -12.11 -10.94
C PHE A 36 10.81 -10.77 -11.46
N HIS A 37 9.80 -10.77 -12.28
CA HIS A 37 9.23 -9.57 -12.92
C HIS A 37 7.75 -9.36 -12.67
N ALA A 38 7.12 -10.16 -11.80
CA ALA A 38 5.70 -10.09 -11.52
C ALA A 38 5.36 -9.20 -10.31
N HIS A 39 6.21 -8.19 -10.00
CA HIS A 39 5.97 -7.27 -8.89
C HIS A 39 4.59 -6.57 -8.98
N PRO A 40 4.18 -6.05 -10.19
CA PRO A 40 2.88 -5.40 -10.27
C PRO A 40 1.73 -6.33 -9.90
N GLN A 41 1.79 -7.60 -10.30
CA GLN A 41 0.75 -8.57 -9.99
C GLN A 41 0.68 -8.85 -8.48
N VAL A 42 1.83 -8.90 -7.79
CA VAL A 42 1.87 -9.08 -6.34
C VAL A 42 1.25 -7.87 -5.63
N ILE A 43 1.57 -6.66 -6.07
CA ILE A 43 1.11 -5.42 -5.42
C ILE A 43 -0.34 -5.07 -5.83
N ASN A 44 -0.87 -5.62 -6.91
CA ASN A 44 -2.27 -5.40 -7.31
C ASN A 44 -3.26 -5.71 -6.18
N GLY A 45 -2.99 -6.74 -5.38
CA GLY A 45 -3.85 -7.04 -4.23
C GLY A 45 -3.97 -5.88 -3.26
N ALA A 46 -2.87 -5.18 -2.99
CA ALA A 46 -2.87 -4.00 -2.14
C ALA A 46 -3.64 -2.84 -2.77
N SER A 47 -3.41 -2.57 -4.07
CA SER A 47 -4.10 -1.50 -4.79
C SER A 47 -5.59 -1.75 -4.89
N ASP A 48 -5.99 -2.98 -5.18
CA ASP A 48 -7.40 -3.35 -5.28
C ASP A 48 -8.11 -3.20 -3.94
N LEU A 49 -7.47 -3.56 -2.84
CA LEU A 49 -8.04 -3.40 -1.51
C LEU A 49 -8.22 -1.92 -1.13
N MET A 50 -7.28 -1.04 -1.51
CA MET A 50 -7.42 0.39 -1.29
C MET A 50 -8.66 0.94 -1.98
N VAL A 51 -8.91 0.55 -3.22
CA VAL A 51 -10.10 0.98 -3.97
C VAL A 51 -11.37 0.35 -3.39
N GLU A 52 -11.32 -0.89 -2.94
CA GLU A 52 -12.45 -1.56 -2.30
C GLU A 52 -12.87 -0.85 -1.01
N VAL A 53 -11.90 -0.42 -0.20
CA VAL A 53 -12.17 0.25 1.09
C VAL A 53 -12.57 1.71 0.91
N PHE A 54 -11.88 2.44 0.04
CA PHE A 54 -12.04 3.90 -0.08
C PHE A 54 -12.76 4.36 -1.36
N GLY A 55 -13.11 3.45 -2.25
CA GLY A 55 -13.71 3.81 -3.53
C GLY A 55 -12.76 4.67 -4.37
N ASP A 56 -13.25 5.73 -4.99
CA ASP A 56 -12.43 6.61 -5.81
C ASP A 56 -11.30 7.28 -5.03
N ALA A 57 -11.49 7.53 -3.74
CA ALA A 57 -10.44 8.07 -2.87
C ALA A 57 -9.27 7.08 -2.67
N GLY A 58 -9.46 5.81 -2.97
CA GLY A 58 -8.42 4.79 -2.92
C GLY A 58 -7.58 4.70 -4.19
N ARG A 59 -7.95 5.38 -5.26
CA ARG A 59 -7.18 5.40 -6.51
C ARG A 59 -5.93 6.24 -6.31
N HIS A 60 -4.78 5.71 -6.70
CA HIS A 60 -3.48 6.26 -6.30
C HIS A 60 -2.45 6.05 -7.40
N ALA A 61 -1.39 6.88 -7.40
CA ALA A 61 -0.16 6.60 -8.12
C ALA A 61 0.63 5.54 -7.35
N ARG A 62 1.36 4.67 -8.04
CA ARG A 62 2.15 3.64 -7.36
C ARG A 62 3.41 3.27 -8.12
N PHE A 63 4.33 2.63 -7.39
CA PHE A 63 5.37 1.80 -8.00
C PHE A 63 5.33 0.40 -7.36
N ALA A 64 5.86 -0.58 -8.08
CA ALA A 64 6.02 -1.95 -7.60
C ALA A 64 7.36 -2.45 -8.12
N VAL A 65 8.29 -2.69 -7.22
CA VAL A 65 9.66 -3.07 -7.57
C VAL A 65 10.15 -4.21 -6.70
N GLY A 66 11.23 -4.85 -7.13
CA GLY A 66 11.90 -5.88 -6.35
C GLY A 66 12.97 -5.30 -5.44
N ALA A 67 13.28 -6.03 -4.39
CA ALA A 67 14.41 -5.79 -3.52
C ALA A 67 15.11 -7.12 -3.25
N PRO A 68 16.44 -7.16 -3.17
CA PRO A 68 17.18 -8.41 -2.91
C PRO A 68 17.01 -8.88 -1.46
N ALA A 69 16.63 -7.97 -0.55
CA ALA A 69 16.37 -8.25 0.86
C ALA A 69 15.46 -7.18 1.43
N LEU A 70 14.64 -7.56 2.40
CA LEU A 70 13.81 -6.65 3.17
C LEU A 70 14.03 -6.90 4.66
N PRO A 71 13.78 -5.89 5.53
CA PRO A 71 13.92 -6.06 6.98
C PRO A 71 13.12 -7.26 7.47
N PHE A 72 13.70 -8.02 8.39
CA PHE A 72 13.10 -9.24 8.95
C PHE A 72 12.78 -10.31 7.90
N ASN A 73 13.39 -10.23 6.72
CA ASN A 73 13.14 -11.17 5.61
C ASN A 73 11.66 -11.29 5.23
N VAL A 74 10.91 -10.20 5.37
CA VAL A 74 9.50 -10.19 4.96
C VAL A 74 9.37 -10.32 3.44
N ALA A 75 8.26 -10.88 2.97
CA ALA A 75 8.03 -11.10 1.55
C ALA A 75 7.70 -9.81 0.80
N VAL A 76 7.02 -8.87 1.45
CA VAL A 76 6.54 -7.62 0.86
C VAL A 76 6.65 -6.50 1.87
N GLU A 77 7.03 -5.32 1.39
CA GLU A 77 7.00 -4.08 2.18
C GLU A 77 6.24 -3.03 1.38
N ILE A 78 5.32 -2.33 2.04
CA ILE A 78 4.48 -1.30 1.40
C ILE A 78 4.58 -0.01 2.19
N ASP A 79 4.78 1.10 1.47
CA ASP A 79 4.59 2.43 2.02
C ASP A 79 3.41 3.11 1.34
N ALA A 80 2.84 4.10 2.01
CA ALA A 80 1.69 4.82 1.49
C ALA A 80 1.68 6.26 1.97
N VAL A 81 1.13 7.14 1.14
CA VAL A 81 0.90 8.54 1.49
C VAL A 81 -0.59 8.82 1.34
N PHE A 82 -1.20 9.36 2.37
CA PHE A 82 -2.63 9.71 2.40
C PHE A 82 -2.79 11.19 2.67
N GLU A 83 -3.79 11.77 2.02
CA GLU A 83 -4.27 13.10 2.37
C GLU A 83 -5.48 12.95 3.28
N VAL A 84 -5.45 13.62 4.45
CA VAL A 84 -6.55 13.60 5.43
C VAL A 84 -6.99 15.01 5.76
N ARG A 85 -8.20 15.16 6.27
CA ARG A 85 -8.73 16.46 6.69
C ARG A 85 -9.06 16.51 8.18
#